data_09178e6364a4f4498764414118d885bb
#
_entry.id   09178e6364a4f4498764414118d885bb
#
_cell.length_a   1.000
_cell.length_b   1.000
_cell.length_c   1.000
_cell.angle_alpha   90.00
_cell.angle_beta   90.00
_cell.angle_gamma   90.00
#
_symmetry.space_group_name_H-M   'P 1'
#
loop_
_entity.id
_entity.type
_entity.pdbx_description
1 polymer ?
#
loop_
_entity_poly.entity_id
_entity_poly.type
_entity_poly.pdbx_seq_one_letter_code
_entity_poly.pdbx_strand_id
1 'polypeptide(L)'
;MPSSQTLRLGGALSALALTLSACATPVAGPGGNYSRPIGSAPVTANPTPYSTALVCLAGYARTSNLTAPRIAVGRIADYTGKTESDGSGRKITQGASLMAMSAFAKAGMPLVERFDTSVSELELKYANNKLISDQPNPAPNMPAEYRRILAGQVPGSDFYVAGGLTELNF
;
A
#
# COMPACT_ATOMS: atom_id res chain seq x y z
N MET A 1 42.87 26.29 -22.04
CA MET A 1 42.53 26.14 -20.62
C MET A 1 41.01 26.28 -20.50
N PRO A 2 40.25 25.28 -20.14
CA PRO A 2 38.82 25.44 -19.95
C PRO A 2 38.55 26.31 -18.72
N SER A 3 37.62 27.26 -18.87
CA SER A 3 37.33 28.24 -17.83
C SER A 3 36.77 27.56 -16.59
N SER A 4 37.10 28.08 -15.41
CA SER A 4 36.65 27.56 -14.11
C SER A 4 35.12 27.50 -13.96
N GLN A 5 34.37 28.18 -14.82
CA GLN A 5 32.91 28.17 -14.86
C GLN A 5 32.34 26.87 -15.47
N THR A 6 32.98 26.33 -16.52
CA THR A 6 32.54 25.07 -17.15
C THR A 6 32.74 23.88 -16.21
N LEU A 7 33.78 23.91 -15.39
CA LEU A 7 34.07 22.87 -14.41
C LEU A 7 33.04 22.90 -13.25
N ARG A 8 32.56 24.05 -12.84
CA ARG A 8 31.55 24.22 -11.78
C ARG A 8 30.16 23.82 -12.24
N LEU A 9 29.79 24.09 -13.50
CA LEU A 9 28.50 23.63 -14.06
C LEU A 9 28.48 22.09 -14.22
N GLY A 10 29.56 21.48 -14.67
CA GLY A 10 29.67 20.03 -14.80
C GLY A 10 29.54 19.30 -13.46
N GLY A 11 30.13 19.84 -12.40
CA GLY A 11 30.01 19.30 -11.04
C GLY A 11 28.60 19.39 -10.47
N ALA A 12 27.93 20.52 -10.72
CA ALA A 12 26.55 20.72 -10.23
C ALA A 12 25.51 19.81 -10.94
N LEU A 13 25.67 19.60 -12.25
CA LEU A 13 24.83 18.69 -13.02
C LEU A 13 25.03 17.21 -12.58
N SER A 14 26.29 16.81 -12.32
CA SER A 14 26.59 15.44 -11.86
C SER A 14 26.06 15.19 -10.44
N ALA A 15 26.10 16.16 -9.55
CA ALA A 15 25.53 16.06 -8.21
C ALA A 15 23.98 15.96 -8.24
N LEU A 16 23.34 16.71 -9.15
CA LEU A 16 21.89 16.66 -9.32
C LEU A 16 21.41 15.32 -9.90
N ALA A 17 22.18 14.72 -10.82
CA ALA A 17 21.86 13.40 -11.38
C ALA A 17 21.97 12.26 -10.35
N LEU A 18 22.87 12.36 -9.38
CA LEU A 18 23.04 11.39 -8.31
C LEU A 18 21.90 11.44 -7.26
N THR A 19 21.30 12.61 -7.05
CA THR A 19 20.18 12.72 -6.09
C THR A 19 18.86 12.23 -6.65
N LEU A 20 18.67 12.21 -7.97
CA LEU A 20 17.45 11.68 -8.61
C LEU A 20 17.42 10.14 -8.64
N SER A 21 18.53 9.45 -8.46
CA SER A 21 18.57 7.98 -8.41
C SER A 21 18.12 7.39 -7.07
N ALA A 22 17.97 8.20 -6.02
CA ALA A 22 17.56 7.73 -4.69
C ALA A 22 16.06 7.35 -4.58
N CYS A 23 15.25 7.68 -5.59
CA CYS A 23 13.82 7.34 -5.63
C CYS A 23 13.50 6.17 -6.58
N ALA A 24 14.49 5.35 -6.94
CA ALA A 24 14.21 4.14 -7.72
C ALA A 24 13.38 3.18 -6.87
N THR A 25 12.12 2.98 -7.25
CA THR A 25 11.31 1.93 -6.65
C THR A 25 11.99 0.58 -6.89
N PRO A 26 12.18 -0.25 -5.87
CA PRO A 26 12.80 -1.55 -6.04
C PRO A 26 11.98 -2.37 -7.04
N VAL A 27 12.60 -2.75 -8.15
CA VAL A 27 11.99 -3.61 -9.17
C VAL A 27 12.51 -5.02 -8.95
N ALA A 28 11.62 -6.00 -8.94
CA ALA A 28 12.02 -7.39 -8.88
C ALA A 28 12.83 -7.78 -10.11
N GLY A 29 13.94 -8.49 -9.93
CA GLY A 29 14.74 -9.05 -11.02
C GLY A 29 13.97 -10.10 -11.83
N PRO A 30 14.58 -10.64 -12.92
CA PRO A 30 13.93 -11.64 -13.79
C PRO A 30 13.45 -12.90 -13.07
N GLY A 31 14.05 -13.23 -11.92
CA GLY A 31 13.63 -14.35 -11.06
C GLY A 31 12.54 -13.99 -10.04
N GLY A 32 11.93 -12.80 -10.12
CA GLY A 32 10.92 -12.34 -9.17
C GLY A 32 11.45 -11.91 -7.81
N ASN A 33 12.77 -11.88 -7.62
CA ASN A 33 13.41 -11.49 -6.37
C ASN A 33 13.73 -9.99 -6.36
N TYR A 34 13.46 -9.33 -5.24
CA TYR A 34 13.95 -7.98 -4.98
C TYR A 34 15.43 -8.01 -4.58
N SER A 35 16.06 -6.81 -4.57
CA SER A 35 17.41 -6.67 -4.02
C SER A 35 17.46 -7.21 -2.59
N ARG A 36 18.59 -7.81 -2.24
CA ARG A 36 18.82 -8.60 -1.04
C ARG A 36 18.25 -7.96 0.23
N PRO A 37 17.28 -8.59 0.91
CA PRO A 37 16.81 -8.11 2.20
C PRO A 37 17.86 -8.33 3.29
N ILE A 38 17.72 -7.64 4.41
CA ILE A 38 18.49 -7.94 5.62
C ILE A 38 17.97 -9.28 6.14
N GLY A 39 18.77 -10.34 5.98
CA GLY A 39 18.41 -11.72 6.35
C GLY A 39 18.70 -12.72 5.25
N SER A 40 18.38 -13.98 5.48
CA SER A 40 18.69 -15.11 4.58
C SER A 40 17.55 -15.48 3.62
N ALA A 41 16.32 -15.06 3.92
CA ALA A 41 15.17 -15.39 3.10
C ALA A 41 14.99 -14.40 1.94
N PRO A 42 14.84 -14.86 0.68
CA PRO A 42 14.56 -13.97 -0.44
C PRO A 42 13.15 -13.40 -0.35
N VAL A 43 13.00 -12.10 -0.64
CA VAL A 43 11.70 -11.47 -0.85
C VAL A 43 11.30 -11.66 -2.30
N THR A 44 10.13 -12.24 -2.55
CA THR A 44 9.61 -12.47 -3.89
C THR A 44 8.42 -11.58 -4.19
N ALA A 45 8.23 -11.23 -5.47
CA ALA A 45 7.12 -10.38 -5.90
C ALA A 45 5.76 -11.11 -5.90
N ASN A 46 5.73 -12.42 -5.77
CA ASN A 46 4.53 -13.29 -5.86
C ASN A 46 3.57 -12.87 -6.99
N PRO A 47 4.05 -12.75 -8.25
CA PRO A 47 3.17 -12.38 -9.34
C PRO A 47 2.19 -13.52 -9.62
N THR A 48 0.93 -13.18 -9.83
CA THR A 48 -0.08 -14.12 -10.30
C THR A 48 -0.63 -13.66 -11.64
N PRO A 49 -1.18 -14.56 -12.49
CA PRO A 49 -1.86 -14.16 -13.72
C PRO A 49 -2.98 -13.16 -13.45
N TYR A 50 -3.67 -13.27 -12.33
CA TYR A 50 -4.75 -12.38 -11.94
C TYR A 50 -4.26 -10.97 -11.60
N SER A 51 -3.14 -10.82 -10.91
CA SER A 51 -2.57 -9.49 -10.63
C SER A 51 -2.11 -8.80 -11.92
N THR A 52 -1.57 -9.56 -12.88
CA THR A 52 -1.22 -9.04 -14.20
C THR A 52 -2.47 -8.61 -14.98
N ALA A 53 -3.53 -9.40 -14.94
CA ALA A 53 -4.82 -9.06 -15.58
C ALA A 53 -5.43 -7.78 -14.96
N LEU A 54 -5.35 -7.59 -13.65
CA LEU A 54 -5.81 -6.36 -12.99
C LEU A 54 -5.02 -5.12 -13.44
N VAL A 55 -3.71 -5.23 -13.57
CA VAL A 55 -2.87 -4.13 -14.10
C VAL A 55 -3.28 -3.79 -15.54
N CYS A 56 -3.50 -4.80 -16.38
CA CYS A 56 -3.95 -4.61 -17.75
C CYS A 56 -5.34 -3.95 -17.82
N LEU A 57 -6.30 -4.42 -17.03
CA LEU A 57 -7.64 -3.85 -16.96
C LEU A 57 -7.62 -2.39 -16.47
N ALA A 58 -6.85 -2.10 -15.44
CA ALA A 58 -6.69 -0.73 -14.94
C ALA A 58 -6.00 0.18 -15.97
N GLY A 59 -5.05 -0.36 -16.73
CA GLY A 59 -4.43 0.33 -17.87
C GLY A 59 -5.45 0.69 -18.94
N TYR A 60 -6.28 -0.26 -19.34
CA TYR A 60 -7.37 -0.04 -20.29
C TYR A 60 -8.37 1.01 -19.80
N ALA A 61 -8.78 0.94 -18.55
CA ALA A 61 -9.69 1.94 -17.97
C ALA A 61 -9.11 3.35 -18.04
N ARG A 62 -7.83 3.52 -17.71
CA ARG A 62 -7.14 4.83 -17.79
C ARG A 62 -7.08 5.36 -19.22
N THR A 63 -6.71 4.51 -20.19
CA THR A 63 -6.63 4.94 -21.60
C THR A 63 -8.00 5.24 -22.22
N SER A 64 -9.04 4.64 -21.66
CA SER A 64 -10.43 4.88 -22.06
C SER A 64 -11.11 6.01 -21.26
N ASN A 65 -10.36 6.77 -20.44
CA ASN A 65 -10.86 7.83 -19.56
C ASN A 65 -12.00 7.38 -18.62
N LEU A 66 -12.00 6.11 -18.21
CA LEU A 66 -12.93 5.60 -17.23
C LEU A 66 -12.44 5.90 -15.81
N THR A 67 -13.32 6.39 -14.97
CA THR A 67 -13.01 6.61 -13.56
C THR A 67 -12.83 5.27 -12.86
N ALA A 68 -11.67 5.06 -12.23
CA ALA A 68 -11.43 3.86 -11.45
C ALA A 68 -12.31 3.86 -10.19
N PRO A 69 -13.04 2.76 -9.92
CA PRO A 69 -13.84 2.65 -8.72
C PRO A 69 -12.96 2.53 -7.47
N ARG A 70 -13.46 3.02 -6.35
CA ARG A 70 -12.82 2.83 -5.04
C ARG A 70 -13.16 1.44 -4.52
N ILE A 71 -12.14 0.66 -4.20
CA ILE A 71 -12.28 -0.72 -3.76
C ILE A 71 -12.00 -0.80 -2.26
N ALA A 72 -12.87 -1.45 -1.53
CA ALA A 72 -12.59 -1.92 -0.17
C ALA A 72 -12.36 -3.42 -0.19
N VAL A 73 -11.34 -3.89 0.51
CA VAL A 73 -11.09 -5.32 0.71
C VAL A 73 -11.40 -5.66 2.16
N GLY A 74 -12.29 -6.60 2.34
CA GLY A 74 -12.61 -7.16 3.65
C GLY A 74 -11.91 -8.49 3.88
N ARG A 75 -12.49 -9.30 4.72
CA ARG A 75 -11.93 -10.60 5.08
C ARG A 75 -12.08 -11.61 3.95
N ILE A 76 -10.95 -12.19 3.54
CA ILE A 76 -10.87 -13.37 2.68
C ILE A 76 -10.26 -14.47 3.54
N ALA A 77 -11.10 -15.39 4.03
CA ALA A 77 -10.70 -16.39 5.03
C ALA A 77 -10.39 -17.75 4.39
N ASP A 78 -9.61 -18.54 5.11
CA ASP A 78 -9.41 -19.96 4.77
C ASP A 78 -10.54 -20.81 5.36
N TYR A 79 -11.36 -21.36 4.50
CA TYR A 79 -12.44 -22.30 4.83
C TYR A 79 -12.14 -23.75 4.40
N THR A 80 -10.92 -24.04 3.98
CA THR A 80 -10.53 -25.40 3.55
C THR A 80 -10.49 -26.39 4.71
N GLY A 81 -10.30 -25.90 5.94
CA GLY A 81 -10.13 -26.74 7.13
C GLY A 81 -8.81 -27.52 7.15
N LYS A 82 -7.91 -27.30 6.17
CA LYS A 82 -6.64 -28.04 6.08
C LYS A 82 -5.61 -27.48 7.06
N THR A 83 -5.05 -28.38 7.86
CA THR A 83 -3.98 -28.06 8.83
C THR A 83 -2.71 -28.81 8.45
N GLU A 84 -1.57 -28.34 8.95
CA GLU A 84 -0.30 -29.06 8.84
C GLU A 84 -0.33 -30.34 9.69
N SER A 85 0.33 -31.38 9.21
CA SER A 85 0.35 -32.68 9.89
C SER A 85 1.11 -32.66 11.22
N ASP A 86 2.03 -31.70 11.39
CA ASP A 86 2.80 -31.49 12.61
C ASP A 86 2.09 -30.62 13.66
N GLY A 87 0.86 -30.17 13.37
CA GLY A 87 0.10 -29.32 14.27
C GLY A 87 0.54 -27.84 14.30
N SER A 88 1.46 -27.42 13.43
CA SER A 88 1.99 -26.05 13.41
C SER A 88 0.99 -24.98 12.96
N GLY A 89 -0.15 -25.40 12.42
CA GLY A 89 -1.20 -24.47 12.02
C GLY A 89 -1.91 -24.81 10.71
N ARG A 90 -2.42 -23.79 10.04
CA ARG A 90 -3.14 -23.95 8.77
C ARG A 90 -2.16 -24.07 7.60
N LYS A 91 -2.49 -24.93 6.63
CA LYS A 91 -1.68 -25.12 5.41
C LYS A 91 -1.62 -23.88 4.52
N ILE A 92 -2.67 -23.09 4.53
CA ILE A 92 -2.74 -21.85 3.75
C ILE A 92 -2.51 -20.67 4.67
N THR A 93 -1.64 -19.75 4.24
CA THR A 93 -1.42 -18.49 4.95
C THR A 93 -2.72 -17.69 5.02
N GLN A 94 -2.97 -17.01 6.14
CA GLN A 94 -4.19 -16.21 6.33
C GLN A 94 -4.09 -14.82 5.68
N GLY A 95 -3.16 -14.64 4.75
CA GLY A 95 -2.82 -13.36 4.12
C GLY A 95 -3.61 -13.02 2.85
N ALA A 96 -4.67 -13.76 2.49
CA ALA A 96 -5.36 -13.56 1.21
C ALA A 96 -5.94 -12.15 1.04
N SER A 97 -6.48 -11.54 2.10
CA SER A 97 -6.95 -10.16 2.07
C SER A 97 -5.82 -9.17 1.77
N LEU A 98 -4.67 -9.34 2.41
CA LEU A 98 -3.49 -8.50 2.19
C LEU A 98 -2.93 -8.66 0.76
N MET A 99 -2.96 -9.88 0.22
CA MET A 99 -2.57 -10.14 -1.16
C MET A 99 -3.52 -9.46 -2.15
N ALA A 100 -4.83 -9.50 -1.89
CA ALA A 100 -5.82 -8.81 -2.72
C ALA A 100 -5.61 -7.28 -2.69
N MET A 101 -5.43 -6.69 -1.51
CA MET A 101 -5.09 -5.26 -1.39
C MET A 101 -3.81 -4.91 -2.16
N SER A 102 -2.77 -5.72 -2.03
CA SER A 102 -1.52 -5.52 -2.77
C SER A 102 -1.71 -5.59 -4.28
N ALA A 103 -2.55 -6.52 -4.77
CA ALA A 103 -2.85 -6.65 -6.20
C ALA A 103 -3.60 -5.41 -6.75
N PHE A 104 -4.61 -4.93 -6.04
CA PHE A 104 -5.34 -3.71 -6.43
C PHE A 104 -4.44 -2.46 -6.37
N ALA A 105 -3.60 -2.35 -5.33
CA ALA A 105 -2.64 -1.24 -5.22
C ALA A 105 -1.64 -1.24 -6.40
N LYS A 106 -1.09 -2.41 -6.76
CA LYS A 106 -0.20 -2.56 -7.93
C LYS A 106 -0.89 -2.20 -9.24
N ALA A 107 -2.17 -2.45 -9.35
CA ALA A 107 -2.97 -2.03 -10.51
C ALA A 107 -3.25 -0.51 -10.53
N GLY A 108 -2.93 0.20 -9.45
CA GLY A 108 -3.20 1.64 -9.32
C GLY A 108 -4.67 1.96 -9.09
N MET A 109 -5.42 1.03 -8.50
CA MET A 109 -6.81 1.26 -8.11
C MET A 109 -6.89 1.96 -6.76
N PRO A 110 -7.80 2.93 -6.59
CA PRO A 110 -8.02 3.57 -5.30
C PRO A 110 -8.53 2.56 -4.27
N LEU A 111 -7.80 2.40 -3.16
CA LEU A 111 -8.20 1.54 -2.06
C LEU A 111 -8.76 2.35 -0.91
N VAL A 112 -9.79 1.81 -0.28
CA VAL A 112 -10.34 2.32 0.98
C VAL A 112 -10.16 1.24 2.03
N GLU A 113 -9.49 1.58 3.14
CA GLU A 113 -9.26 0.63 4.22
C GLU A 113 -10.57 0.21 4.89
N ARG A 114 -10.84 -1.10 4.93
CA ARG A 114 -12.00 -1.71 5.60
C ARG A 114 -11.67 -3.10 6.14
N PHE A 115 -10.39 -3.51 6.06
CA PHE A 115 -9.94 -4.80 6.56
C PHE A 115 -9.60 -4.72 8.04
N ASP A 116 -8.85 -3.68 8.43
CA ASP A 116 -8.54 -3.37 9.81
C ASP A 116 -8.88 -1.90 10.10
N THR A 117 -10.00 -1.68 10.74
CA THR A 117 -10.51 -0.35 11.09
C THR A 117 -10.06 0.12 12.47
N SER A 118 -9.29 -0.69 13.20
CA SER A 118 -8.91 -0.40 14.59
C SER A 118 -8.22 0.96 14.76
N VAL A 119 -7.30 1.29 13.86
CA VAL A 119 -6.59 2.58 13.90
C VAL A 119 -7.53 3.73 13.58
N SER A 120 -8.34 3.61 12.52
CA SER A 120 -9.27 4.68 12.13
C SER A 120 -10.38 4.92 13.16
N GLU A 121 -10.85 3.86 13.82
CA GLU A 121 -11.79 3.97 14.94
C GLU A 121 -11.15 4.65 16.15
N LEU A 122 -9.89 4.34 16.45
CA LEU A 122 -9.14 4.99 17.50
C LEU A 122 -8.92 6.48 17.23
N GLU A 123 -8.52 6.81 15.99
CA GLU A 123 -8.36 8.20 15.54
C GLU A 123 -9.68 8.97 15.64
N LEU A 124 -10.80 8.37 15.22
CA LEU A 124 -12.12 8.97 15.36
C LEU A 124 -12.48 9.23 16.83
N LYS A 125 -12.20 8.26 17.70
CA LYS A 125 -12.43 8.39 19.13
C LYS A 125 -11.59 9.52 19.73
N TYR A 126 -10.33 9.63 19.36
CA TYR A 126 -9.44 10.69 19.83
C TYR A 126 -9.90 12.06 19.33
N ALA A 127 -10.30 12.18 18.06
CA ALA A 127 -10.81 13.41 17.50
C ALA A 127 -12.10 13.86 18.20
N ASN A 128 -13.06 12.94 18.41
CA ASN A 128 -14.32 13.23 19.11
C ASN A 128 -14.10 13.66 20.56
N ASN A 129 -13.09 13.12 21.24
CA ASN A 129 -12.72 13.51 22.60
C ASN A 129 -11.75 14.71 22.63
N LYS A 130 -11.45 15.35 21.49
CA LYS A 130 -10.55 16.50 21.38
C LYS A 130 -9.13 16.23 21.91
N LEU A 131 -8.64 14.99 21.73
CA LEU A 131 -7.34 14.57 22.23
C LEU A 131 -6.21 14.71 21.19
N ILE A 132 -6.55 14.90 19.92
CA ILE A 132 -5.57 15.06 18.84
C ILE A 132 -5.54 16.50 18.38
N SER A 133 -4.33 17.04 18.25
CA SER A 133 -4.07 18.34 17.65
C SER A 133 -2.98 18.23 16.61
N ASP A 134 -3.11 18.94 15.51
CA ASP A 134 -2.05 19.12 14.51
C ASP A 134 -1.00 20.13 14.99
N GLN A 135 -1.29 20.85 16.09
CA GLN A 135 -0.39 21.75 16.81
C GLN A 135 -0.29 21.35 18.28
N PRO A 136 0.50 20.32 18.61
CA PRO A 136 0.54 19.77 19.98
C PRO A 136 1.09 20.74 21.03
N ASN A 137 1.80 21.81 20.63
CA ASN A 137 2.35 22.82 21.51
C ASN A 137 1.85 24.23 21.08
N PRO A 138 0.59 24.58 21.30
CA PRO A 138 0.09 25.90 20.96
C PRO A 138 0.84 26.97 21.78
N ALA A 139 1.07 28.14 21.18
CA ALA A 139 1.66 29.25 21.91
C ALA A 139 0.77 29.63 23.13
N PRO A 140 1.38 30.12 24.25
CA PRO A 140 0.60 30.65 25.36
C PRO A 140 -0.39 31.69 24.82
N ASN A 141 -1.63 31.60 25.15
CA ASN A 141 -2.74 32.45 24.69
C ASN A 141 -3.38 32.08 23.32
N MET A 142 -2.96 30.99 22.65
CA MET A 142 -3.71 30.47 21.52
C MET A 142 -4.74 29.44 22.00
N PRO A 143 -6.01 29.50 21.53
CA PRO A 143 -6.95 28.44 21.85
C PRO A 143 -6.44 27.11 21.32
N ALA A 144 -6.62 26.05 22.09
CA ALA A 144 -6.22 24.71 21.67
C ALA A 144 -7.02 24.32 20.39
N GLU A 145 -6.31 24.17 19.27
CA GLU A 145 -6.89 23.61 18.07
C GLU A 145 -6.88 22.09 18.17
N TYR A 146 -8.01 21.47 17.91
CA TYR A 146 -8.13 20.01 17.87
C TYR A 146 -8.65 19.55 16.51
N ARG A 147 -8.17 18.39 16.07
CA ARG A 147 -8.62 17.79 14.81
C ARG A 147 -10.11 17.45 14.89
N ARG A 148 -10.86 17.83 13.86
CA ARG A 148 -12.27 17.48 13.70
C ARG A 148 -12.42 16.58 12.49
N ILE A 149 -13.19 15.53 12.64
CA ILE A 149 -13.61 14.68 11.51
C ILE A 149 -15.06 15.07 11.20
N LEU A 150 -15.23 15.70 10.06
CA LEU A 150 -16.53 16.21 9.61
C LEU A 150 -17.24 15.16 8.74
N ALA A 151 -18.55 15.29 8.62
CA ALA A 151 -19.36 14.47 7.73
C ALA A 151 -18.80 14.53 6.29
N GLY A 152 -18.66 13.39 5.64
CA GLY A 152 -18.14 13.27 4.27
C GLY A 152 -16.61 13.22 4.14
N GLN A 153 -15.85 13.38 5.20
CA GLN A 153 -14.37 13.28 5.13
C GLN A 153 -13.86 11.84 5.02
N VAL A 154 -14.64 10.85 5.46
CA VAL A 154 -14.25 9.44 5.32
C VAL A 154 -14.74 8.94 3.96
N PRO A 155 -13.84 8.55 3.05
CA PRO A 155 -14.24 8.10 1.71
C PRO A 155 -15.03 6.80 1.78
N GLY A 156 -16.12 6.71 1.01
CA GLY A 156 -16.85 5.47 0.77
C GLY A 156 -16.16 4.61 -0.28
N SER A 157 -16.43 3.31 -0.27
CA SER A 157 -16.08 2.39 -1.35
C SER A 157 -17.23 2.23 -2.33
N ASP A 158 -16.90 2.07 -3.61
CA ASP A 158 -17.89 1.78 -4.65
C ASP A 158 -18.14 0.27 -4.74
N PHE A 159 -17.10 -0.53 -4.45
CA PHE A 159 -17.19 -2.00 -4.36
C PHE A 159 -16.48 -2.51 -3.12
N TYR A 160 -17.02 -3.61 -2.60
CA TYR A 160 -16.46 -4.33 -1.47
C TYR A 160 -16.13 -5.76 -1.90
N VAL A 161 -14.88 -6.19 -1.67
CA VAL A 161 -14.40 -7.53 -1.98
C VAL A 161 -14.27 -8.34 -0.70
N ALA A 162 -15.02 -9.41 -0.61
CA ALA A 162 -14.91 -10.39 0.47
C ALA A 162 -15.03 -11.80 -0.11
N GLY A 163 -14.52 -12.79 0.59
CA GLY A 163 -14.59 -14.16 0.10
C GLY A 163 -13.90 -15.16 1.00
N GLY A 164 -13.59 -16.33 0.42
CA GLY A 164 -12.91 -17.40 1.13
C GLY A 164 -12.29 -18.41 0.20
N LEU A 165 -11.26 -19.06 0.69
CA LEU A 165 -10.63 -20.21 0.06
C LEU A 165 -11.39 -21.45 0.55
N THR A 166 -12.09 -22.13 -0.35
CA THR A 166 -12.96 -23.25 0.01
C THR A 166 -12.35 -24.62 -0.35
N GLU A 167 -11.36 -24.62 -1.21
CA GLU A 167 -10.72 -25.83 -1.71
C GLU A 167 -9.21 -25.65 -1.85
N LEU A 168 -8.48 -26.70 -1.48
CA LEU A 168 -7.06 -26.82 -1.68
C LEU A 168 -6.77 -28.19 -2.27
N ASN A 169 -6.41 -28.21 -3.56
CA ASN A 169 -6.04 -29.43 -4.29
C ASN A 169 -4.51 -29.58 -4.33
N PHE A 170 -4.03 -30.82 -4.18
CA PHE A 170 -2.61 -31.19 -4.21
C PHE A 170 -2.31 -31.99 -5.44
#